data_09a24bb7c8d6ec3972345f67a98b73a9
#
_entry.id   09a24bb7c8d6ec3972345f67a98b73a9
#
_cell.length_a   1.000
_cell.length_b   1.000
_cell.length_c   1.000
_cell.angle_alpha   90.00
_cell.angle_beta   90.00
_cell.angle_gamma   90.00
#
_symmetry.space_group_name_H-M   'P 1'
#
loop_
_entity.id
_entity.type
_entity.pdbx_description
1 polymer ?
#
loop_
_entity_poly.entity_id
_entity_poly.type
_entity_poly.pdbx_seq_one_letter_code
_entity_poly.pdbx_strand_id
1 'polypeptide(L)'
;MNWKYFTVTLALSGVAIALPAKADQLDTIMSAKTLRCATYADVPPFSSPDPKTREMVGFDVDLCKAIANELGVKAEIKPISVEARVPEVKLGRVDITVANLAYTLSRAEQIQFSDPYYVAKEMLIVPADDTGKKKADFEGKRLASTKGSTSELAIKLNKSDPLTFQDTGSAYLAVQQGKARGLVANTMTTTLLVNESKTKGKQMRMIDEPMLLEPVGIGMQKDQPALTAKINAVLHKLDDAGEINKIWEKWLGPNTEYKMTRNEKVVPISELKFDPIP
;
A
#
# COMPACT_ATOMS: atom_id res chain seq x y z
N MET A 1 30.63 78.68 -26.16
CA MET A 1 29.74 77.72 -26.79
C MET A 1 29.66 76.52 -25.84
N ASN A 2 28.61 76.51 -24.96
CA ASN A 2 28.50 75.53 -23.86
C ASN A 2 27.62 74.35 -24.27
N TRP A 3 28.20 73.16 -24.35
CA TRP A 3 27.52 71.88 -24.68
C TRP A 3 27.16 71.23 -23.35
N LYS A 4 25.84 71.19 -23.04
CA LYS A 4 25.30 70.45 -21.87
C LYS A 4 25.06 68.95 -22.28
N TYR A 5 25.78 68.03 -21.66
CA TYR A 5 25.51 66.61 -21.76
C TYR A 5 24.25 66.21 -20.96
N PHE A 6 23.26 65.72 -21.65
CA PHE A 6 22.07 65.14 -21.03
C PHE A 6 22.31 63.63 -20.83
N THR A 7 22.46 63.20 -19.59
CA THR A 7 22.59 61.80 -19.24
C THR A 7 21.18 61.23 -19.04
N VAL A 8 20.73 60.31 -19.95
CA VAL A 8 19.47 59.60 -19.81
C VAL A 8 19.75 58.32 -19.03
N THR A 9 19.26 58.23 -17.79
CA THR A 9 19.35 57.00 -16.95
C THR A 9 18.16 56.12 -17.29
N LEU A 10 18.44 55.01 -17.99
CA LEU A 10 17.45 53.98 -18.31
C LEU A 10 17.23 53.10 -17.06
N ALA A 11 16.11 53.25 -16.35
CA ALA A 11 15.73 52.41 -15.25
C ALA A 11 15.16 51.09 -15.83
N LEU A 12 15.93 49.99 -15.78
CA LEU A 12 15.43 48.64 -16.06
C LEU A 12 14.54 48.20 -14.88
N SER A 13 13.24 48.32 -15.06
CA SER A 13 12.27 47.68 -14.15
C SER A 13 12.24 46.18 -14.43
N GLY A 14 12.93 45.40 -13.61
CA GLY A 14 12.86 43.92 -13.66
C GLY A 14 11.47 43.46 -13.26
N VAL A 15 10.65 43.01 -14.22
CA VAL A 15 9.41 42.31 -13.97
C VAL A 15 9.79 40.91 -13.51
N ALA A 16 9.69 40.65 -12.21
CA ALA A 16 9.78 39.29 -11.67
C ALA A 16 8.56 38.50 -12.15
N ILE A 17 8.76 37.60 -13.14
CA ILE A 17 7.74 36.65 -13.55
C ILE A 17 7.64 35.62 -12.43
N ALA A 18 6.64 35.79 -11.55
CA ALA A 18 6.25 34.76 -10.59
C ALA A 18 5.70 33.56 -11.40
N LEU A 19 6.47 32.50 -11.50
CA LEU A 19 5.97 31.23 -12.01
C LEU A 19 4.81 30.80 -11.08
N PRO A 20 3.64 30.41 -11.64
CA PRO A 20 2.55 29.93 -10.80
C PRO A 20 3.06 28.73 -10.02
N ALA A 21 3.10 28.84 -8.68
CA ALA A 21 3.34 27.70 -7.82
C ALA A 21 2.26 26.67 -8.15
N LYS A 22 2.66 25.44 -8.51
CA LYS A 22 1.71 24.36 -8.72
C LYS A 22 0.96 24.17 -7.40
N ALA A 23 -0.38 24.31 -7.44
CA ALA A 23 -1.22 24.11 -6.26
C ALA A 23 -0.97 22.69 -5.70
N ASP A 24 -0.84 22.56 -4.39
CA ASP A 24 -0.70 21.27 -3.73
C ASP A 24 -2.01 20.47 -3.93
N GLN A 25 -1.90 19.17 -4.05
CA GLN A 25 -3.06 18.27 -4.22
C GLN A 25 -4.06 18.43 -3.06
N LEU A 26 -3.61 18.82 -1.87
CA LEU A 26 -4.48 19.09 -0.72
C LEU A 26 -5.51 20.20 -1.06
N ASP A 27 -5.11 21.29 -1.71
CA ASP A 27 -6.02 22.37 -2.09
C ASP A 27 -7.09 21.87 -3.07
N THR A 28 -6.70 20.98 -3.99
CA THR A 28 -7.62 20.35 -4.94
C THR A 28 -8.66 19.49 -4.22
N ILE A 29 -8.22 18.65 -3.27
CA ILE A 29 -9.09 17.79 -2.44
C ILE A 29 -10.08 18.65 -1.65
N MET A 30 -9.58 19.69 -0.96
CA MET A 30 -10.40 20.56 -0.12
C MET A 30 -11.42 21.36 -0.93
N SER A 31 -11.05 21.85 -2.10
CA SER A 31 -11.94 22.58 -3.01
C SER A 31 -13.01 21.67 -3.60
N ALA A 32 -12.65 20.47 -4.02
CA ALA A 32 -13.56 19.46 -4.55
C ALA A 32 -14.45 18.82 -3.47
N LYS A 33 -14.10 18.98 -2.18
CA LYS A 33 -14.71 18.30 -1.03
C LYS A 33 -14.78 16.78 -1.22
N THR A 34 -13.80 16.21 -1.90
CA THR A 34 -13.73 14.78 -2.24
C THR A 34 -12.29 14.31 -2.21
N LEU A 35 -12.06 13.18 -1.52
CA LEU A 35 -10.81 12.43 -1.49
C LEU A 35 -10.97 11.18 -2.35
N ARG A 36 -10.28 11.12 -3.48
CA ARG A 36 -10.25 9.95 -4.38
C ARG A 36 -9.21 8.95 -3.84
N CYS A 37 -9.70 7.84 -3.32
CA CYS A 37 -8.93 6.86 -2.58
C CYS A 37 -8.86 5.55 -3.38
N ALA A 38 -7.69 5.18 -3.86
CA ALA A 38 -7.49 3.87 -4.47
C ALA A 38 -7.40 2.79 -3.38
N THR A 39 -8.17 1.71 -3.56
CA THR A 39 -8.12 0.49 -2.74
C THR A 39 -8.02 -0.73 -3.65
N TYR A 40 -7.76 -1.90 -3.10
CA TYR A 40 -7.82 -3.12 -3.91
C TYR A 40 -9.22 -3.36 -4.48
N ALA A 41 -9.27 -3.98 -5.67
CA ALA A 41 -10.53 -4.39 -6.28
C ALA A 41 -11.10 -5.67 -5.64
N ASP A 42 -10.23 -6.62 -5.26
CA ASP A 42 -10.65 -7.90 -4.67
C ASP A 42 -9.48 -8.56 -3.91
N VAL A 43 -9.17 -8.03 -2.74
CA VAL A 43 -8.18 -8.60 -1.80
C VAL A 43 -8.71 -8.48 -0.37
N PRO A 44 -9.60 -9.38 0.08
CA PRO A 44 -10.05 -9.36 1.47
C PRO A 44 -8.89 -9.70 2.42
N PRO A 45 -8.88 -9.17 3.64
CA PRO A 45 -9.86 -8.27 4.26
C PRO A 45 -9.61 -6.78 4.02
N PHE A 46 -8.66 -6.44 3.13
CA PHE A 46 -8.27 -5.06 2.87
C PHE A 46 -9.33 -4.30 2.08
N SER A 47 -9.74 -4.83 0.94
CA SER A 47 -10.81 -4.26 0.13
C SER A 47 -11.36 -5.31 -0.84
N SER A 48 -12.66 -5.51 -0.81
CA SER A 48 -13.40 -6.39 -1.75
C SER A 48 -14.86 -5.95 -1.83
N PRO A 49 -15.60 -6.34 -2.88
CA PRO A 49 -17.03 -6.11 -2.95
C PRO A 49 -17.78 -6.92 -1.87
N ASP A 50 -18.66 -6.29 -1.11
CA ASP A 50 -19.61 -7.00 -0.25
C ASP A 50 -20.50 -7.91 -1.11
N PRO A 51 -20.66 -9.18 -0.76
CA PRO A 51 -21.41 -10.14 -1.59
C PRO A 51 -22.88 -9.75 -1.82
N LYS A 52 -23.48 -8.99 -0.88
CA LYS A 52 -24.90 -8.63 -0.91
C LYS A 52 -25.13 -7.27 -1.53
N THR A 53 -24.38 -6.25 -1.07
CA THR A 53 -24.58 -4.86 -1.47
C THR A 53 -23.74 -4.46 -2.69
N ARG A 54 -22.69 -5.21 -2.98
CA ARG A 54 -21.67 -4.91 -4.01
C ARG A 54 -20.85 -3.64 -3.72
N GLU A 55 -21.06 -3.01 -2.59
CA GLU A 55 -20.23 -1.89 -2.14
C GLU A 55 -18.85 -2.38 -1.73
N MET A 56 -17.85 -1.55 -1.94
CA MET A 56 -16.49 -1.85 -1.47
C MET A 56 -16.43 -1.77 0.05
N VAL A 57 -15.91 -2.83 0.68
CA VAL A 57 -15.75 -2.98 2.12
C VAL A 57 -14.37 -3.54 2.45
N GLY A 58 -13.87 -3.27 3.65
CA GLY A 58 -12.59 -3.79 4.12
C GLY A 58 -11.83 -2.78 4.97
N PHE A 59 -10.67 -3.22 5.49
CA PHE A 59 -9.81 -2.39 6.33
C PHE A 59 -9.37 -1.10 5.61
N ASP A 60 -8.89 -1.21 4.38
CA ASP A 60 -8.40 -0.07 3.59
C ASP A 60 -9.53 0.91 3.26
N VAL A 61 -10.73 0.39 2.99
CA VAL A 61 -11.92 1.19 2.70
C VAL A 61 -12.35 2.00 3.94
N ASP A 62 -12.36 1.36 5.10
CA ASP A 62 -12.73 2.02 6.36
C ASP A 62 -11.66 3.05 6.77
N LEU A 63 -10.37 2.75 6.57
CA LEU A 63 -9.29 3.70 6.81
C LEU A 63 -9.39 4.92 5.87
N CYS A 64 -9.69 4.71 4.59
CA CYS A 64 -9.98 5.79 3.64
C CYS A 64 -11.12 6.69 4.11
N LYS A 65 -12.22 6.10 4.56
CA LYS A 65 -13.39 6.83 5.08
C LYS A 65 -13.04 7.62 6.34
N ALA A 66 -12.25 7.05 7.24
CA ALA A 66 -11.79 7.73 8.46
C ALA A 66 -10.90 8.93 8.13
N ILE A 67 -9.97 8.78 7.17
CA ILE A 67 -9.12 9.90 6.71
C ILE A 67 -9.98 11.01 6.08
N ALA A 68 -10.89 10.66 5.18
CA ALA A 68 -11.77 11.63 4.53
C ALA A 68 -12.64 12.40 5.55
N ASN A 69 -13.15 11.70 6.58
CA ASN A 69 -13.89 12.29 7.69
C ASN A 69 -13.04 13.33 8.46
N GLU A 70 -11.80 13.01 8.77
CA GLU A 70 -10.87 13.93 9.44
C GLU A 70 -10.50 15.15 8.59
N LEU A 71 -10.52 14.99 7.27
CA LEU A 71 -10.35 16.10 6.32
C LEU A 71 -11.64 16.91 6.11
N GLY A 72 -12.79 16.44 6.58
CA GLY A 72 -14.09 17.07 6.33
C GLY A 72 -14.56 16.99 4.87
N VAL A 73 -14.18 15.92 4.16
CA VAL A 73 -14.52 15.68 2.76
C VAL A 73 -15.16 14.31 2.57
N LYS A 74 -15.76 14.05 1.39
CA LYS A 74 -16.32 12.76 1.02
C LYS A 74 -15.22 11.81 0.53
N ALA A 75 -15.22 10.57 0.97
CA ALA A 75 -14.40 9.52 0.37
C ALA A 75 -15.03 9.01 -0.93
N GLU A 76 -14.25 8.95 -2.00
CA GLU A 76 -14.59 8.29 -3.25
C GLU A 76 -13.66 7.09 -3.44
N ILE A 77 -14.17 5.88 -3.26
CA ILE A 77 -13.39 4.65 -3.36
C ILE A 77 -13.22 4.25 -4.82
N LYS A 78 -11.96 4.05 -5.22
CA LYS A 78 -11.55 3.64 -6.58
C LYS A 78 -10.90 2.25 -6.50
N PRO A 79 -11.62 1.16 -6.81
CA PRO A 79 -11.03 -0.17 -6.85
C PRO A 79 -10.00 -0.30 -7.98
N ILE A 80 -8.80 -0.80 -7.66
CA ILE A 80 -7.71 -0.96 -8.62
C ILE A 80 -7.00 -2.32 -8.46
N SER A 81 -6.28 -2.75 -9.50
CA SER A 81 -5.43 -3.94 -9.44
C SER A 81 -4.16 -3.69 -8.60
N VAL A 82 -3.50 -4.77 -8.19
CA VAL A 82 -2.26 -4.71 -7.39
C VAL A 82 -1.18 -3.91 -8.11
N GLU A 83 -0.97 -4.13 -9.41
CA GLU A 83 0.06 -3.42 -10.18
C GLU A 83 -0.30 -1.97 -10.51
N ALA A 84 -1.57 -1.59 -10.45
CA ALA A 84 -2.03 -0.23 -10.73
C ALA A 84 -1.80 0.75 -9.57
N ARG A 85 -1.49 0.27 -8.35
CA ARG A 85 -1.38 1.09 -7.14
C ARG A 85 -0.43 2.29 -7.26
N VAL A 86 0.78 2.06 -7.76
CA VAL A 86 1.78 3.12 -7.96
C VAL A 86 1.44 3.98 -9.19
N PRO A 87 1.15 3.42 -10.39
CA PRO A 87 0.80 4.22 -11.56
C PRO A 87 -0.39 5.15 -11.38
N GLU A 88 -1.47 4.71 -10.74
CA GLU A 88 -2.69 5.51 -10.58
C GLU A 88 -2.45 6.77 -9.73
N VAL A 89 -1.71 6.63 -8.61
CA VAL A 89 -1.40 7.79 -7.76
C VAL A 89 -0.32 8.67 -8.40
N LYS A 90 0.69 8.08 -9.04
CA LYS A 90 1.76 8.82 -9.74
C LYS A 90 1.20 9.76 -10.82
N LEU A 91 0.18 9.30 -11.53
CA LEU A 91 -0.49 10.06 -12.60
C LEU A 91 -1.58 11.01 -12.08
N GLY A 92 -1.83 11.07 -10.77
CA GLY A 92 -2.87 11.92 -10.18
C GLY A 92 -4.30 11.51 -10.52
N ARG A 93 -4.52 10.27 -10.96
CA ARG A 93 -5.87 9.73 -11.23
C ARG A 93 -6.64 9.47 -9.95
N VAL A 94 -5.91 9.22 -8.85
CA VAL A 94 -6.38 9.18 -7.48
C VAL A 94 -5.53 10.13 -6.61
N ASP A 95 -6.06 10.53 -5.47
CA ASP A 95 -5.36 11.44 -4.57
C ASP A 95 -4.43 10.68 -3.63
N ILE A 96 -4.91 9.57 -3.11
CA ILE A 96 -4.15 8.66 -2.25
C ILE A 96 -4.39 7.20 -2.62
N THR A 97 -3.43 6.34 -2.27
CA THR A 97 -3.57 4.89 -2.38
C THR A 97 -3.50 4.26 -0.99
N VAL A 98 -4.60 3.70 -0.52
CA VAL A 98 -4.72 2.91 0.71
C VAL A 98 -5.03 1.47 0.28
N ALA A 99 -4.01 0.70 0.01
CA ALA A 99 -4.13 -0.63 -0.58
C ALA A 99 -2.98 -1.54 -0.14
N ASN A 100 -2.80 -1.67 1.19
CA ASN A 100 -1.71 -2.47 1.77
C ASN A 100 -0.39 -2.23 1.02
N LEU A 101 -0.03 -0.95 0.85
CA LEU A 101 1.08 -0.54 0.01
C LEU A 101 2.37 -0.45 0.83
N ALA A 102 3.22 -1.46 0.69
CA ALA A 102 4.52 -1.47 1.34
C ALA A 102 5.45 -0.39 0.77
N TYR A 103 6.19 0.25 1.67
CA TYR A 103 7.29 1.13 1.30
C TYR A 103 8.45 0.28 0.74
N THR A 104 8.92 0.65 -0.45
CA THR A 104 10.19 0.17 -1.03
C THR A 104 10.93 1.36 -1.65
N LEU A 105 12.26 1.24 -1.78
CA LEU A 105 13.07 2.30 -2.38
C LEU A 105 12.61 2.61 -3.81
N SER A 106 12.37 1.58 -4.62
CA SER A 106 11.92 1.74 -6.00
C SER A 106 10.54 2.39 -6.13
N ARG A 107 9.62 2.15 -5.18
CA ARG A 107 8.34 2.85 -5.12
C ARG A 107 8.50 4.29 -4.64
N ALA A 108 9.36 4.51 -3.63
CA ALA A 108 9.64 5.84 -3.09
C ALA A 108 10.32 6.78 -4.09
N GLU A 109 11.01 6.25 -5.11
CA GLU A 109 11.47 7.04 -6.25
C GLU A 109 10.32 7.59 -7.11
N GLN A 110 9.19 6.93 -7.14
CA GLN A 110 8.05 7.21 -8.03
C GLN A 110 6.92 7.98 -7.36
N ILE A 111 6.67 7.72 -6.08
CA ILE A 111 5.57 8.29 -5.29
C ILE A 111 6.07 8.69 -3.91
N GLN A 112 5.29 9.53 -3.21
CA GLN A 112 5.49 9.87 -1.81
C GLN A 112 4.73 8.88 -0.93
N PHE A 113 5.28 8.55 0.25
CA PHE A 113 4.63 7.74 1.27
C PHE A 113 4.31 8.54 2.53
N SER A 114 3.23 8.17 3.19
CA SER A 114 2.97 8.59 4.57
C SER A 114 3.85 7.82 5.55
N ASP A 115 3.79 8.24 6.81
CA ASP A 115 4.23 7.40 7.92
C ASP A 115 3.46 6.07 7.90
N PRO A 116 4.13 4.93 8.15
CA PRO A 116 3.48 3.64 8.11
C PRO A 116 2.53 3.44 9.30
N TYR A 117 1.42 2.75 9.02
CA TYR A 117 0.39 2.48 10.02
C TYR A 117 0.40 1.03 10.53
N TYR A 118 1.16 0.13 9.92
CA TYR A 118 1.50 -1.19 10.43
C TYR A 118 2.68 -1.81 9.67
N VAL A 119 3.17 -2.96 10.19
CA VAL A 119 4.22 -3.76 9.55
C VAL A 119 3.62 -5.04 9.04
N ALA A 120 3.64 -5.22 7.72
CA ALA A 120 3.18 -6.42 7.06
C ALA A 120 4.26 -7.52 7.05
N LYS A 121 3.79 -8.77 6.93
CA LYS A 121 4.64 -9.95 6.71
C LYS A 121 4.21 -10.63 5.42
N GLU A 122 5.15 -10.82 4.53
CA GLU A 122 4.97 -11.70 3.38
C GLU A 122 5.28 -13.14 3.80
N MET A 123 4.32 -14.02 3.66
CA MET A 123 4.40 -15.41 4.14
C MET A 123 4.36 -16.40 2.97
N LEU A 124 5.04 -17.52 3.12
CA LEU A 124 4.99 -18.64 2.18
C LEU A 124 4.00 -19.69 2.69
N ILE A 125 3.04 -20.06 1.84
CA ILE A 125 2.19 -21.26 2.04
C ILE A 125 2.52 -22.31 1.00
N VAL A 126 2.51 -23.57 1.44
CA VAL A 126 2.83 -24.74 0.61
C VAL A 126 1.81 -25.84 0.85
N PRO A 127 1.69 -26.84 -0.05
CA PRO A 127 0.91 -28.05 0.25
C PRO A 127 1.30 -28.66 1.59
N ALA A 128 0.35 -29.18 2.34
CA ALA A 128 0.58 -29.69 3.69
C ALA A 128 1.55 -30.89 3.73
N ASP A 129 1.63 -31.62 2.64
CA ASP A 129 2.54 -32.78 2.42
C ASP A 129 3.94 -32.35 1.93
N ASP A 130 4.18 -31.07 1.66
CA ASP A 130 5.52 -30.59 1.30
C ASP A 130 6.49 -30.73 2.48
N THR A 131 7.71 -31.22 2.22
CA THR A 131 8.72 -31.52 3.24
C THR A 131 9.55 -30.31 3.68
N GLY A 132 9.53 -29.19 2.94
CA GLY A 132 10.27 -27.96 3.28
C GLY A 132 9.73 -27.32 4.56
N LYS A 133 10.61 -26.97 5.50
CA LYS A 133 10.25 -26.42 6.83
C LYS A 133 10.63 -24.96 7.00
N LYS A 134 11.64 -24.50 6.29
CA LYS A 134 12.20 -23.14 6.36
C LYS A 134 12.17 -22.50 4.99
N LYS A 135 12.19 -21.18 4.93
CA LYS A 135 12.22 -20.45 3.64
C LYS A 135 13.42 -20.85 2.75
N ALA A 136 14.58 -21.17 3.36
CA ALA A 136 15.76 -21.63 2.63
C ALA A 136 15.56 -22.95 1.87
N ASP A 137 14.62 -23.81 2.28
CA ASP A 137 14.32 -25.09 1.59
C ASP A 137 13.65 -24.86 0.22
N PHE A 138 13.31 -23.61 -0.08
CA PHE A 138 12.65 -23.20 -1.31
C PHE A 138 13.57 -22.41 -2.25
N GLU A 139 14.85 -22.24 -1.92
CA GLU A 139 15.84 -21.64 -2.84
C GLU A 139 15.83 -22.39 -4.19
N GLY A 140 15.84 -21.62 -5.29
CA GLY A 140 15.75 -22.16 -6.65
C GLY A 140 14.42 -22.83 -7.00
N LYS A 141 13.41 -22.80 -6.12
CA LYS A 141 12.08 -23.34 -6.40
C LYS A 141 11.17 -22.28 -6.97
N ARG A 142 10.26 -22.71 -7.84
CA ARG A 142 9.23 -21.83 -8.40
C ARG A 142 8.15 -21.58 -7.37
N LEU A 143 7.95 -20.31 -7.01
CA LEU A 143 6.93 -19.86 -6.08
C LEU A 143 5.98 -18.89 -6.78
N ALA A 144 4.69 -19.03 -6.55
CA ALA A 144 3.66 -18.17 -7.14
C ALA A 144 3.48 -16.88 -6.32
N SER A 145 3.14 -15.77 -6.99
CA SER A 145 2.74 -14.52 -6.38
C SER A 145 1.91 -13.66 -7.32
N THR A 146 1.38 -12.54 -6.82
CA THR A 146 0.70 -11.54 -7.64
C THR A 146 1.72 -10.56 -8.22
N LYS A 147 1.60 -10.26 -9.51
CA LYS A 147 2.48 -9.34 -10.23
C LYS A 147 2.44 -7.93 -9.63
N GLY A 148 3.60 -7.28 -9.51
CA GLY A 148 3.72 -5.93 -8.94
C GLY A 148 3.55 -5.86 -7.42
N SER A 149 3.48 -7.02 -6.73
CA SER A 149 3.48 -7.12 -5.27
C SER A 149 4.91 -7.21 -4.72
N THR A 150 5.06 -6.92 -3.43
CA THR A 150 6.29 -7.20 -2.69
C THR A 150 6.48 -8.68 -2.41
N SER A 151 5.44 -9.50 -2.55
CA SER A 151 5.55 -10.98 -2.54
C SER A 151 6.45 -11.48 -3.68
N GLU A 152 6.33 -10.89 -4.89
CA GLU A 152 7.25 -11.20 -6.00
C GLU A 152 8.69 -10.83 -5.65
N LEU A 153 8.90 -9.67 -5.03
CA LEU A 153 10.20 -9.24 -4.57
C LEU A 153 10.75 -10.15 -3.46
N ALA A 154 9.90 -10.53 -2.49
CA ALA A 154 10.26 -11.46 -1.42
C ALA A 154 10.76 -12.80 -1.97
N ILE A 155 10.13 -13.34 -3.02
CA ILE A 155 10.58 -14.56 -3.69
C ILE A 155 12.00 -14.37 -4.24
N LYS A 156 12.27 -13.27 -4.94
CA LYS A 156 13.60 -12.97 -5.52
C LYS A 156 14.67 -12.78 -4.45
N LEU A 157 14.36 -12.04 -3.38
CA LEU A 157 15.29 -11.81 -2.27
C LEU A 157 15.67 -13.09 -1.52
N ASN A 158 14.76 -14.07 -1.50
CA ASN A 158 15.03 -15.39 -0.93
C ASN A 158 15.52 -16.40 -1.98
N LYS A 159 16.07 -15.92 -3.10
CA LYS A 159 16.70 -16.73 -4.17
C LYS A 159 15.80 -17.80 -4.77
N SER A 160 14.50 -17.58 -4.77
CA SER A 160 13.49 -18.44 -5.42
C SER A 160 13.09 -17.86 -6.78
N ASP A 161 12.42 -18.68 -7.61
CA ASP A 161 11.98 -18.29 -8.96
C ASP A 161 10.52 -17.83 -8.94
N PRO A 162 10.20 -16.54 -9.20
CA PRO A 162 8.83 -16.05 -9.13
C PRO A 162 8.01 -16.45 -10.37
N LEU A 163 6.85 -17.06 -10.16
CA LEU A 163 5.81 -17.26 -11.14
C LEU A 163 4.65 -16.31 -10.83
N THR A 164 4.52 -15.23 -11.60
CA THR A 164 3.57 -14.14 -11.30
C THR A 164 2.26 -14.26 -12.07
N PHE A 165 1.16 -13.82 -11.42
CA PHE A 165 -0.19 -13.81 -11.95
C PHE A 165 -0.83 -12.43 -11.72
N GLN A 166 -1.91 -12.13 -12.44
CA GLN A 166 -2.60 -10.83 -12.30
C GLN A 166 -3.32 -10.68 -10.96
N ASP A 167 -3.76 -11.79 -10.38
CA ASP A 167 -4.50 -11.85 -9.11
C ASP A 167 -4.05 -13.03 -8.25
N THR A 168 -4.37 -12.95 -6.96
CA THR A 168 -3.98 -13.96 -5.97
C THR A 168 -4.69 -15.29 -6.19
N GLY A 169 -5.93 -15.29 -6.65
CA GLY A 169 -6.70 -16.51 -6.91
C GLY A 169 -6.04 -17.36 -8.01
N SER A 170 -5.63 -16.72 -9.11
CA SER A 170 -4.88 -17.38 -10.20
C SER A 170 -3.53 -17.92 -9.73
N ALA A 171 -2.81 -17.15 -8.88
CA ALA A 171 -1.55 -17.59 -8.29
C ALA A 171 -1.75 -18.82 -7.37
N TYR A 172 -2.79 -18.79 -6.54
CA TYR A 172 -3.14 -19.92 -5.67
C TYR A 172 -3.54 -21.16 -6.46
N LEU A 173 -4.35 -21.01 -7.51
CA LEU A 173 -4.74 -22.10 -8.38
C LEU A 173 -3.54 -22.77 -9.05
N ALA A 174 -2.52 -22.00 -9.43
CA ALA A 174 -1.28 -22.54 -9.99
C ALA A 174 -0.54 -23.45 -8.99
N VAL A 175 -0.56 -23.14 -7.70
CA VAL A 175 -0.02 -23.99 -6.64
C VAL A 175 -0.87 -25.27 -6.49
N GLN A 176 -2.20 -25.12 -6.47
CA GLN A 176 -3.13 -26.27 -6.39
C GLN A 176 -2.94 -27.26 -7.56
N GLN A 177 -2.55 -26.74 -8.74
CA GLN A 177 -2.25 -27.52 -9.95
C GLN A 177 -0.81 -28.04 -10.02
N GLY A 178 0.04 -27.73 -9.02
CA GLY A 178 1.45 -28.16 -9.02
C GLY A 178 2.37 -27.39 -9.97
N LYS A 179 1.94 -26.23 -10.52
CA LYS A 179 2.76 -25.37 -11.39
C LYS A 179 3.79 -24.56 -10.62
N ALA A 180 3.55 -24.32 -9.33
CA ALA A 180 4.47 -23.72 -8.37
C ALA A 180 4.46 -24.53 -7.08
N ARG A 181 5.58 -24.54 -6.35
CA ARG A 181 5.74 -25.29 -5.10
C ARG A 181 5.01 -24.67 -3.93
N GLY A 182 4.80 -23.34 -3.95
CA GLY A 182 4.08 -22.60 -2.93
C GLY A 182 3.64 -21.22 -3.44
N LEU A 183 2.87 -20.53 -2.61
CA LEU A 183 2.42 -19.15 -2.83
C LEU A 183 3.02 -18.23 -1.77
N VAL A 184 3.58 -17.12 -2.20
CA VAL A 184 3.96 -16.02 -1.30
C VAL A 184 2.92 -14.91 -1.42
N ALA A 185 2.36 -14.51 -0.29
CA ALA A 185 1.42 -13.42 -0.18
C ALA A 185 1.43 -12.86 1.27
N ASN A 186 0.77 -11.72 1.46
CA ASN A 186 0.59 -11.13 2.79
C ASN A 186 -0.04 -12.12 3.79
N THR A 187 0.32 -11.99 5.07
CA THR A 187 -0.15 -12.89 6.15
C THR A 187 -1.67 -13.07 6.17
N MET A 188 -2.45 -12.00 5.96
CA MET A 188 -3.90 -12.08 5.97
C MET A 188 -4.42 -12.97 4.84
N THR A 189 -3.94 -12.72 3.63
CA THR A 189 -4.27 -13.52 2.45
C THR A 189 -3.88 -14.99 2.63
N THR A 190 -2.66 -15.26 3.12
CA THR A 190 -2.19 -16.63 3.34
C THR A 190 -2.97 -17.33 4.45
N THR A 191 -3.36 -16.62 5.52
CA THR A 191 -4.21 -17.16 6.59
C THR A 191 -5.58 -17.57 6.04
N LEU A 192 -6.22 -16.71 5.25
CA LEU A 192 -7.50 -17.03 4.60
C LEU A 192 -7.38 -18.30 3.73
N LEU A 193 -6.40 -18.33 2.83
CA LEU A 193 -6.19 -19.45 1.93
C LEU A 193 -5.88 -20.77 2.65
N VAL A 194 -5.09 -20.74 3.73
CA VAL A 194 -4.85 -21.91 4.58
C VAL A 194 -6.14 -22.38 5.24
N ASN A 195 -6.97 -21.46 5.74
CA ASN A 195 -8.26 -21.83 6.36
C ASN A 195 -9.23 -22.42 5.32
N GLU A 196 -9.36 -21.82 4.15
CA GLU A 196 -10.19 -22.34 3.06
C GLU A 196 -9.73 -23.71 2.57
N SER A 197 -8.41 -23.95 2.52
CA SER A 197 -7.83 -25.22 2.07
C SER A 197 -8.20 -26.43 2.95
N LYS A 198 -8.66 -26.19 4.18
CA LYS A 198 -9.14 -27.25 5.09
C LYS A 198 -10.41 -27.95 4.57
N THR A 199 -11.16 -27.25 3.73
CA THR A 199 -12.44 -27.73 3.18
C THR A 199 -12.46 -27.83 1.65
N LYS A 200 -11.50 -27.23 0.95
CA LYS A 200 -11.46 -27.15 -0.51
C LYS A 200 -10.04 -27.31 -1.06
N GLY A 201 -9.87 -28.16 -2.07
CA GLY A 201 -8.59 -28.33 -2.77
C GLY A 201 -7.55 -29.09 -1.96
N LYS A 202 -6.27 -28.89 -2.32
CA LYS A 202 -5.15 -29.42 -1.53
C LYS A 202 -5.00 -28.64 -0.26
N GLN A 203 -4.91 -29.34 0.87
CA GLN A 203 -4.65 -28.70 2.16
C GLN A 203 -3.29 -27.97 2.13
N MET A 204 -3.28 -26.74 2.64
CA MET A 204 -2.10 -25.91 2.69
C MET A 204 -1.65 -25.69 4.13
N ARG A 205 -0.36 -25.38 4.30
CA ARG A 205 0.22 -24.92 5.55
C ARG A 205 1.13 -23.71 5.31
N MET A 206 1.27 -22.89 6.32
CA MET A 206 2.19 -21.75 6.31
C MET A 206 3.56 -22.19 6.78
N ILE A 207 4.60 -21.57 6.22
CA ILE A 207 5.97 -21.64 6.74
C ILE A 207 6.07 -20.55 7.81
N ASP A 208 6.54 -20.88 9.01
CA ASP A 208 6.53 -19.99 10.17
C ASP A 208 7.45 -18.76 10.00
N GLU A 209 8.45 -18.88 9.14
CA GLU A 209 9.44 -17.85 8.90
C GLU A 209 8.97 -16.89 7.78
N PRO A 210 8.85 -15.58 8.04
CA PRO A 210 8.43 -14.62 7.02
C PRO A 210 9.46 -14.51 5.89
N MET A 211 8.97 -14.40 4.67
CA MET A 211 9.79 -14.15 3.47
C MET A 211 10.28 -12.70 3.43
N LEU A 212 9.48 -11.76 3.96
CA LEU A 212 9.78 -10.34 4.02
C LEU A 212 8.95 -9.69 5.13
N LEU A 213 9.53 -8.68 5.80
CA LEU A 213 8.84 -7.73 6.67
C LEU A 213 8.82 -6.38 5.97
N GLU A 214 7.69 -5.68 5.99
CA GLU A 214 7.54 -4.46 5.24
C GLU A 214 6.67 -3.41 5.94
N PRO A 215 7.12 -2.16 6.05
CA PRO A 215 6.30 -1.08 6.55
C PRO A 215 5.25 -0.71 5.50
N VAL A 216 4.00 -0.57 5.93
CA VAL A 216 2.86 -0.25 5.05
C VAL A 216 2.39 1.16 5.31
N GLY A 217 2.37 1.97 4.26
CA GLY A 217 1.95 3.37 4.30
C GLY A 217 0.96 3.71 3.17
N ILE A 218 0.53 4.95 3.16
CA ILE A 218 -0.35 5.53 2.15
C ILE A 218 0.50 6.13 1.04
N GLY A 219 0.23 5.75 -0.20
CA GLY A 219 0.87 6.33 -1.38
C GLY A 219 0.21 7.64 -1.80
N MET A 220 1.03 8.64 -2.15
CA MET A 220 0.62 9.96 -2.65
C MET A 220 1.48 10.35 -3.85
N GLN A 221 1.01 11.28 -4.66
CA GLN A 221 1.84 11.86 -5.72
C GLN A 221 3.06 12.57 -5.10
N LYS A 222 4.19 12.56 -5.80
CA LYS A 222 5.39 13.30 -5.36
C LYS A 222 5.17 14.81 -5.41
N ASP A 223 6.02 15.53 -4.65
CA ASP A 223 6.03 16.99 -4.58
C ASP A 223 4.71 17.60 -4.10
N GLN A 224 4.06 16.89 -3.13
CA GLN A 224 2.83 17.32 -2.46
C GLN A 224 3.08 17.44 -0.94
N PRO A 225 3.93 18.38 -0.47
CA PRO A 225 4.34 18.43 0.94
C PRO A 225 3.18 18.73 1.89
N ALA A 226 2.21 19.56 1.48
CA ALA A 226 1.07 19.89 2.32
C ALA A 226 0.13 18.69 2.48
N LEU A 227 -0.14 17.94 1.40
CA LEU A 227 -0.92 16.70 1.47
C LEU A 227 -0.22 15.67 2.35
N THR A 228 1.09 15.45 2.17
CA THR A 228 1.86 14.48 2.96
C THR A 228 1.82 14.81 4.46
N ALA A 229 2.10 16.07 4.82
CA ALA A 229 2.04 16.53 6.22
C ALA A 229 0.63 16.36 6.80
N LYS A 230 -0.41 16.67 6.01
CA LYS A 230 -1.80 16.55 6.46
C LYS A 230 -2.20 15.09 6.66
N ILE A 231 -1.85 14.19 5.75
CA ILE A 231 -2.14 12.75 5.88
C ILE A 231 -1.42 12.17 7.10
N ASN A 232 -0.13 12.50 7.31
CA ASN A 232 0.59 12.06 8.50
C ASN A 232 -0.08 12.54 9.79
N ALA A 233 -0.42 13.83 9.87
CA ALA A 233 -1.11 14.38 11.04
C ALA A 233 -2.46 13.68 11.30
N VAL A 234 -3.21 13.33 10.25
CA VAL A 234 -4.47 12.58 10.36
C VAL A 234 -4.21 11.17 10.84
N LEU A 235 -3.21 10.46 10.30
CA LEU A 235 -2.87 9.10 10.74
C LEU A 235 -2.48 9.06 12.21
N HIS A 236 -1.62 9.97 12.67
CA HIS A 236 -1.25 10.09 14.09
C HIS A 236 -2.48 10.36 14.96
N LYS A 237 -3.34 11.29 14.56
CA LYS A 237 -4.59 11.58 15.29
C LYS A 237 -5.51 10.37 15.39
N LEU A 238 -5.71 9.63 14.30
CA LEU A 238 -6.54 8.42 14.27
C LEU A 238 -5.93 7.29 15.13
N ASP A 239 -4.60 7.16 15.13
CA ASP A 239 -3.90 6.17 15.95
C ASP A 239 -4.00 6.50 17.45
N ASP A 240 -3.74 7.73 17.84
CA ASP A 240 -3.84 8.20 19.22
C ASP A 240 -5.27 8.10 19.77
N ALA A 241 -6.26 8.34 18.91
CA ALA A 241 -7.69 8.16 19.27
C ALA A 241 -8.12 6.68 19.30
N GLY A 242 -7.25 5.74 18.90
CA GLY A 242 -7.54 4.31 18.82
C GLY A 242 -8.45 3.92 17.64
N GLU A 243 -8.73 4.84 16.71
CA GLU A 243 -9.62 4.56 15.58
C GLU A 243 -8.99 3.54 14.59
N ILE A 244 -7.68 3.60 14.34
CA ILE A 244 -7.01 2.59 13.52
C ILE A 244 -7.14 1.20 14.18
N ASN A 245 -7.01 1.10 15.50
CA ASN A 245 -7.17 -0.17 16.21
C ASN A 245 -8.62 -0.67 16.15
N LYS A 246 -9.63 0.20 16.23
CA LYS A 246 -11.04 -0.22 16.07
C LYS A 246 -11.31 -0.77 14.67
N ILE A 247 -10.77 -0.11 13.62
CA ILE A 247 -10.85 -0.61 12.23
C ILE A 247 -10.12 -1.95 12.11
N TRP A 248 -8.94 -2.08 12.73
CA TRP A 248 -8.18 -3.33 12.75
C TRP A 248 -8.96 -4.46 13.42
N GLU A 249 -9.50 -4.23 14.61
CA GLU A 249 -10.28 -5.22 15.36
C GLU A 249 -11.51 -5.70 14.58
N LYS A 250 -12.17 -4.79 13.86
CA LYS A 250 -13.33 -5.12 13.03
C LYS A 250 -12.98 -6.11 11.91
N TRP A 251 -11.85 -5.93 11.24
CA TRP A 251 -11.50 -6.67 10.02
C TRP A 251 -10.48 -7.78 10.25
N LEU A 252 -9.61 -7.63 11.22
CA LEU A 252 -8.43 -8.47 11.43
C LEU A 252 -8.32 -8.99 12.87
N GLY A 253 -9.11 -8.46 13.78
CA GLY A 253 -9.00 -8.64 15.22
C GLY A 253 -9.26 -10.06 15.72
N PRO A 254 -9.18 -10.26 17.06
CA PRO A 254 -9.25 -11.58 17.69
C PRO A 254 -10.55 -12.36 17.42
N ASN A 255 -11.63 -11.64 17.11
CA ASN A 255 -12.95 -12.22 16.83
C ASN A 255 -13.17 -12.53 15.34
N THR A 256 -12.17 -12.30 14.50
CA THR A 256 -12.19 -12.64 13.07
C THR A 256 -11.42 -13.94 12.81
N GLU A 257 -11.49 -14.46 11.60
CA GLU A 257 -10.70 -15.61 11.17
C GLU A 257 -9.19 -15.37 11.19
N TYR A 258 -8.76 -14.10 11.16
CA TYR A 258 -7.35 -13.69 11.17
C TYR A 258 -6.73 -13.70 12.57
N LYS A 259 -7.51 -13.40 13.60
CA LYS A 259 -7.10 -13.39 15.02
C LYS A 259 -5.83 -12.59 15.29
N MET A 260 -5.70 -11.43 14.65
CA MET A 260 -4.49 -10.60 14.73
C MET A 260 -4.68 -9.45 15.71
N THR A 261 -3.59 -9.07 16.36
CA THR A 261 -3.50 -7.86 17.19
C THR A 261 -2.55 -6.87 16.53
N ARG A 262 -2.93 -5.61 16.45
CA ARG A 262 -2.04 -4.53 16.03
C ARG A 262 -1.37 -3.94 17.26
N ASN A 263 -0.04 -4.01 17.29
CA ASN A 263 0.77 -3.47 18.40
C ASN A 263 1.61 -2.27 17.96
N GLU A 264 1.69 -2.04 16.67
CA GLU A 264 2.48 -0.96 16.07
C GLU A 264 1.78 0.38 16.29
N LYS A 265 2.60 1.43 16.47
CA LYS A 265 2.16 2.82 16.45
C LYS A 265 2.49 3.44 15.10
N VAL A 266 1.75 4.46 14.71
CA VAL A 266 2.13 5.31 13.59
C VAL A 266 3.35 6.12 14.03
N VAL A 267 4.49 5.88 13.38
CA VAL A 267 5.76 6.57 13.63
C VAL A 267 6.41 6.93 12.30
N PRO A 268 7.26 7.95 12.26
CA PRO A 268 8.02 8.29 11.06
C PRO A 268 8.80 7.07 10.54
N ILE A 269 8.82 6.90 9.21
CA ILE A 269 9.50 5.76 8.59
C ILE A 269 10.99 5.68 8.97
N SER A 270 11.62 6.82 9.25
CA SER A 270 13.01 6.93 9.70
C SER A 270 13.25 6.34 11.10
N GLU A 271 12.20 6.16 11.90
CA GLU A 271 12.27 5.55 13.23
C GLU A 271 12.13 4.03 13.19
N LEU A 272 11.69 3.49 12.07
CA LEU A 272 11.57 2.05 11.87
C LEU A 272 12.94 1.44 11.57
N LYS A 273 13.25 0.35 12.28
CA LYS A 273 14.50 -0.41 12.09
C LYS A 273 14.25 -1.57 11.13
N PHE A 274 14.17 -1.25 9.83
CA PHE A 274 14.10 -2.24 8.75
C PHE A 274 15.29 -2.11 7.82
N ASP A 275 15.72 -3.25 7.28
CA ASP A 275 16.59 -3.20 6.11
C ASP A 275 15.83 -2.56 4.95
N PRO A 276 16.46 -1.63 4.20
CA PRO A 276 15.80 -1.00 3.06
C PRO A 276 15.36 -2.06 2.04
N ILE A 277 14.08 -2.04 1.71
CA ILE A 277 13.51 -2.92 0.68
C ILE A 277 13.78 -2.29 -0.69
N PRO A 278 14.46 -2.99 -1.63
CA PRO A 278 14.82 -2.46 -2.95
C PRO A 278 13.67 -1.93 -3.78
#